data_1446ca09011097689c968e7d698faf7b
#
_entry.id   1446ca09011097689c968e7d698faf7b
#
_cell.length_a   1.000
_cell.length_b   1.000
_cell.length_c   1.000
_cell.angle_alpha   90.00
_cell.angle_beta   90.00
_cell.angle_gamma   90.00
#
_symmetry.space_group_name_H-M   'P 1'
#
loop_
_entity.id
_entity.type
_entity.pdbx_description
1 polymer ?
#
loop_
_entity_poly.entity_id
_entity_poly.type
_entity_poly.pdbx_seq_one_letter_code
_entity_poly.pdbx_strand_id
1 'polypeptide(L)'
;DLLARLRAELDRREISTPLLWGNRNSEPFLAGAVHEALDQGASRVLALVTSAYSCYSSCRQYREDLAAAVDEVGPAADGLVIDKVRPYSGHPGVGRAWRRALVAALSELPEPASARILYVTHSIPTAMDDTSGPGDGEGNLYVDQHVRLGRRLTDEVNAELGLDVEGELVFCSRSGRPGQPWLEPDVNDRIEELAAEGGVSAVVVAPIGFVSDHMEVVHDLDTEAAETAQKVGMPFVRVATPGTDDLFVEGLVDLLLERA
;
A
#
# COMPACT_ATOMS: atom_id res chain seq x y z
N ASP A 1 -3.01 15.98 2.06
CA ASP A 1 -2.19 16.25 0.85
C ASP A 1 -2.66 15.43 -0.34
N LEU A 2 -2.84 14.09 -0.25
CA LEU A 2 -3.29 13.25 -1.37
C LEU A 2 -4.62 13.72 -1.97
N LEU A 3 -5.61 14.08 -1.14
CA LEU A 3 -6.90 14.61 -1.60
C LEU A 3 -6.75 15.86 -2.47
N ALA A 4 -5.86 16.79 -2.08
CA ALA A 4 -5.60 18.00 -2.85
C ALA A 4 -4.95 17.69 -4.20
N ARG A 5 -4.03 16.71 -4.23
CA ARG A 5 -3.38 16.26 -5.48
C ARG A 5 -4.36 15.55 -6.41
N LEU A 6 -5.26 14.72 -5.87
CA LEU A 6 -6.32 14.08 -6.67
C LEU A 6 -7.29 15.10 -7.26
N ARG A 7 -7.70 16.14 -6.49
CA ARG A 7 -8.52 17.23 -7.01
C ARG A 7 -7.83 17.97 -8.16
N ALA A 8 -6.56 18.34 -7.96
CA ALA A 8 -5.78 19.03 -9.00
C ALA A 8 -5.64 18.18 -10.27
N GLU A 9 -5.48 16.87 -10.14
CA GLU A 9 -5.39 15.96 -11.29
C GLU A 9 -6.73 15.78 -11.99
N LEU A 10 -7.84 15.70 -11.26
CA LEU A 10 -9.20 15.72 -11.84
C LEU A 10 -9.46 17.02 -12.62
N ASP A 11 -9.12 18.18 -12.03
CA ASP A 11 -9.24 19.48 -12.67
C ASP A 11 -8.39 19.57 -13.95
N ARG A 12 -7.15 19.08 -13.91
CA ARG A 12 -6.25 19.03 -15.08
C ARG A 12 -6.83 18.19 -16.23
N ARG A 13 -7.62 17.15 -15.88
CA ARG A 13 -8.33 16.31 -16.87
C ARG A 13 -9.71 16.81 -17.23
N GLU A 14 -10.11 17.99 -16.75
CA GLU A 14 -11.44 18.59 -16.98
C GLU A 14 -12.58 17.71 -16.46
N ILE A 15 -12.34 16.96 -15.36
CA ILE A 15 -13.32 16.09 -14.71
C ILE A 15 -13.93 16.82 -13.51
N SER A 16 -15.20 17.17 -13.60
CA SER A 16 -15.93 17.95 -12.59
C SER A 16 -16.59 17.10 -11.50
N THR A 17 -16.36 15.78 -11.45
CA THR A 17 -16.94 14.91 -10.41
C THR A 17 -16.44 15.32 -9.04
N PRO A 18 -17.34 15.55 -8.06
CA PRO A 18 -16.94 15.90 -6.70
C PRO A 18 -16.10 14.80 -6.07
N LEU A 19 -15.06 15.20 -5.33
CA LEU A 19 -14.21 14.29 -4.55
C LEU A 19 -14.41 14.60 -3.07
N LEU A 20 -15.00 13.66 -2.35
CA LEU A 20 -15.31 13.74 -0.94
C LEU A 20 -14.31 12.92 -0.11
N TRP A 21 -14.24 13.20 1.17
CA TRP A 21 -13.35 12.50 2.08
C TRP A 21 -14.09 12.01 3.33
N GLY A 22 -13.95 10.73 3.63
CA GLY A 22 -14.44 10.13 4.86
C GLY A 22 -13.44 9.13 5.42
N ASN A 23 -13.25 9.13 6.72
CA ASN A 23 -12.38 8.23 7.46
C ASN A 23 -13.20 7.19 8.24
N ARG A 24 -12.56 6.06 8.55
CA ARG A 24 -13.14 4.99 9.36
C ARG A 24 -13.07 5.27 10.86
N ASN A 25 -11.96 5.85 11.33
CA ASN A 25 -11.59 5.90 12.75
C ASN A 25 -11.42 7.34 13.28
N SER A 26 -11.63 8.36 12.47
CA SER A 26 -11.47 9.77 12.83
C SER A 26 -12.36 10.66 11.97
N GLU A 27 -12.61 11.88 12.41
CA GLU A 27 -13.32 12.88 11.59
C GLU A 27 -12.50 13.33 10.38
N PRO A 28 -13.21 13.64 9.26
CA PRO A 28 -14.63 13.44 9.00
C PRO A 28 -14.94 11.95 8.80
N PHE A 29 -16.03 11.48 9.41
CA PHE A 29 -16.44 10.07 9.31
C PHE A 29 -17.12 9.76 7.96
N LEU A 30 -17.19 8.46 7.60
CA LEU A 30 -17.79 8.00 6.36
C LEU A 30 -19.26 8.42 6.21
N ALA A 31 -20.05 8.39 7.27
CA ALA A 31 -21.45 8.81 7.24
C ALA A 31 -21.60 10.29 6.84
N GLY A 32 -20.69 11.16 7.30
CA GLY A 32 -20.66 12.56 6.88
C GLY A 32 -20.40 12.72 5.38
N ALA A 33 -19.48 11.94 4.82
CA ALA A 33 -19.21 11.93 3.36
C ALA A 33 -20.42 11.40 2.57
N VAL A 34 -21.16 10.41 3.09
CA VAL A 34 -22.40 9.91 2.48
C VAL A 34 -23.47 11.00 2.49
N HIS A 35 -23.67 11.70 3.59
CA HIS A 35 -24.59 12.85 3.67
C HIS A 35 -24.23 13.93 2.63
N GLU A 36 -22.96 14.32 2.58
CA GLU A 36 -22.49 15.34 1.62
C GLU A 36 -22.74 14.91 0.17
N ALA A 37 -22.52 13.62 -0.17
CA ALA A 37 -22.81 13.10 -1.48
C ALA A 37 -24.29 13.22 -1.85
N LEU A 38 -25.18 12.88 -0.92
CA LEU A 38 -26.64 12.99 -1.09
C LEU A 38 -27.08 14.47 -1.25
N ASP A 39 -26.54 15.37 -0.45
CA ASP A 39 -26.82 16.80 -0.54
C ASP A 39 -26.42 17.38 -1.89
N GLN A 40 -25.38 16.81 -2.53
CA GLN A 40 -24.95 17.14 -3.88
C GLN A 40 -25.76 16.40 -4.96
N GLY A 41 -26.76 15.60 -4.58
CA GLY A 41 -27.65 14.89 -5.52
C GLY A 41 -27.03 13.62 -6.12
N ALA A 42 -26.02 13.04 -5.50
CA ALA A 42 -25.43 11.80 -5.98
C ALA A 42 -26.39 10.61 -5.79
N SER A 43 -26.59 9.82 -6.85
CA SER A 43 -27.25 8.51 -6.79
C SER A 43 -26.26 7.35 -6.82
N ARG A 44 -25.00 7.61 -7.15
CA ARG A 44 -23.91 6.65 -7.17
C ARG A 44 -22.61 7.29 -6.66
N VAL A 45 -21.89 6.56 -5.82
CA VAL A 45 -20.57 6.93 -5.30
C VAL A 45 -19.57 5.85 -5.66
N LEU A 46 -18.38 6.25 -6.11
CA LEU A 46 -17.26 5.36 -6.31
C LEU A 46 -16.24 5.56 -5.20
N ALA A 47 -16.08 4.57 -4.32
CA ALA A 47 -15.19 4.65 -3.17
C ALA A 47 -13.76 4.19 -3.55
N LEU A 48 -12.81 5.12 -3.50
CA LEU A 48 -11.37 4.83 -3.55
C LEU A 48 -10.86 4.63 -2.12
N VAL A 49 -10.40 3.44 -1.81
CA VAL A 49 -9.80 3.13 -0.51
C VAL A 49 -8.27 3.19 -0.57
N THR A 50 -7.63 3.69 0.47
CA THR A 50 -6.17 3.83 0.55
C THR A 50 -5.46 2.53 0.92
N SER A 51 -5.98 1.40 0.40
CA SER A 51 -5.41 0.07 0.57
C SER A 51 -5.46 -0.66 -0.77
N ALA A 52 -4.28 -1.05 -1.27
CA ALA A 52 -4.10 -1.54 -2.63
C ALA A 52 -4.26 -3.06 -2.78
N TYR A 53 -4.27 -3.80 -1.67
CA TYR A 53 -4.16 -5.26 -1.63
C TYR A 53 -5.43 -5.96 -1.14
N SER A 54 -5.50 -7.28 -1.36
CA SER A 54 -6.66 -8.08 -1.00
C SER A 54 -6.44 -8.80 0.32
N CYS A 55 -7.08 -8.32 1.39
CA CYS A 55 -7.26 -9.08 2.64
C CYS A 55 -8.55 -8.62 3.31
N TYR A 56 -8.92 -9.23 4.43
CA TYR A 56 -10.13 -8.83 5.17
C TYR A 56 -10.11 -7.33 5.49
N SER A 57 -9.05 -6.84 6.15
CA SER A 57 -8.95 -5.46 6.63
C SER A 57 -8.90 -4.40 5.50
N SER A 58 -8.42 -4.78 4.32
CA SER A 58 -8.30 -3.86 3.17
C SER A 58 -9.47 -3.94 2.19
N CYS A 59 -10.14 -5.08 2.10
CA CYS A 59 -11.19 -5.28 1.11
C CYS A 59 -12.58 -5.41 1.74
N ARG A 60 -12.77 -6.39 2.62
CA ARG A 60 -14.08 -6.71 3.19
C ARG A 60 -14.48 -5.69 4.24
N GLN A 61 -13.60 -5.34 5.14
CA GLN A 61 -13.88 -4.40 6.21
C GLN A 61 -14.29 -3.02 5.69
N TYR A 62 -13.67 -2.51 4.62
CA TYR A 62 -14.11 -1.26 4.00
C TYR A 62 -15.52 -1.34 3.43
N ARG A 63 -15.94 -2.50 2.93
CA ARG A 63 -17.33 -2.69 2.47
C ARG A 63 -18.31 -2.69 3.64
N GLU A 64 -17.94 -3.34 4.75
CA GLU A 64 -18.72 -3.36 5.98
C GLU A 64 -18.85 -1.96 6.57
N ASP A 65 -17.76 -1.18 6.62
CA ASP A 65 -17.77 0.20 7.10
C ASP A 65 -18.61 1.14 6.21
N LEU A 66 -18.54 0.97 4.90
CA LEU A 66 -19.38 1.74 3.96
C LEU A 66 -20.87 1.37 4.12
N ALA A 67 -21.19 0.09 4.31
CA ALA A 67 -22.55 -0.35 4.57
C ALA A 67 -23.07 0.23 5.89
N ALA A 68 -22.26 0.17 6.96
CA ALA A 68 -22.61 0.77 8.26
C ALA A 68 -22.84 2.29 8.16
N ALA A 69 -22.04 2.99 7.34
CA ALA A 69 -22.24 4.43 7.11
C ALA A 69 -23.56 4.73 6.38
N VAL A 70 -23.97 3.90 5.42
CA VAL A 70 -25.28 3.99 4.75
C VAL A 70 -26.42 3.73 5.74
N ASP A 71 -26.28 2.69 6.57
CA ASP A 71 -27.27 2.35 7.61
C ASP A 71 -27.42 3.48 8.64
N GLU A 72 -26.31 4.14 9.02
CA GLU A 72 -26.32 5.30 9.94
C GLU A 72 -27.07 6.50 9.35
N VAL A 73 -26.88 6.77 8.05
CA VAL A 73 -27.61 7.84 7.34
C VAL A 73 -29.11 7.51 7.22
N GLY A 74 -29.45 6.23 7.14
CA GLY A 74 -30.82 5.73 7.14
C GLY A 74 -31.57 6.03 5.83
N PRO A 75 -32.92 6.26 5.91
CA PRO A 75 -33.78 6.35 4.72
C PRO A 75 -33.38 7.41 3.69
N ALA A 76 -32.59 8.41 4.07
CA ALA A 76 -32.07 9.40 3.12
C ALA A 76 -31.11 8.77 2.10
N ALA A 77 -30.48 7.65 2.45
CA ALA A 77 -29.57 6.92 1.58
C ALA A 77 -30.23 5.77 0.81
N ASP A 78 -31.56 5.61 0.92
CA ASP A 78 -32.29 4.61 0.15
C ASP A 78 -32.09 4.82 -1.35
N GLY A 79 -31.55 3.81 -2.03
CA GLY A 79 -31.25 3.87 -3.47
C GLY A 79 -29.88 4.44 -3.83
N LEU A 80 -29.07 4.90 -2.85
CA LEU A 80 -27.68 5.23 -3.13
C LEU A 80 -26.87 3.97 -3.40
N VAL A 81 -26.16 3.95 -4.53
CA VAL A 81 -25.24 2.86 -4.88
C VAL A 81 -23.81 3.28 -4.54
N ILE A 82 -23.12 2.49 -3.72
CA ILE A 82 -21.70 2.70 -3.43
C ILE A 82 -20.89 1.54 -4.03
N ASP A 83 -20.12 1.84 -5.07
CA ASP A 83 -19.14 0.90 -5.63
C ASP A 83 -17.76 1.18 -5.04
N LYS A 84 -17.03 0.12 -4.69
CA LYS A 84 -15.62 0.23 -4.27
C LYS A 84 -14.71 -0.11 -5.46
N VAL A 85 -13.66 0.68 -5.69
CA VAL A 85 -12.62 0.32 -6.66
C VAL A 85 -11.99 -1.04 -6.30
N ARG A 86 -11.54 -1.75 -7.34
CA ARG A 86 -10.82 -3.01 -7.17
C ARG A 86 -9.50 -2.81 -6.40
N PRO A 87 -8.90 -3.86 -5.83
CA PRO A 87 -7.51 -3.82 -5.40
C PRO A 87 -6.61 -3.39 -6.57
N TYR A 88 -5.64 -2.53 -6.29
CA TYR A 88 -4.89 -1.83 -7.34
C TYR A 88 -3.37 -1.96 -7.25
N SER A 89 -2.86 -2.88 -6.43
CA SER A 89 -1.42 -3.19 -6.35
C SER A 89 -0.78 -3.49 -7.71
N GLY A 90 -1.53 -4.14 -8.60
CA GLY A 90 -1.11 -4.42 -9.98
C GLY A 90 -1.28 -3.27 -10.97
N HIS A 91 -1.83 -2.11 -10.55
CA HIS A 91 -2.07 -0.99 -11.46
C HIS A 91 -0.75 -0.37 -11.95
N PRO A 92 -0.58 -0.08 -13.27
CA PRO A 92 0.67 0.46 -13.81
C PRO A 92 1.14 1.75 -13.15
N GLY A 93 0.22 2.66 -12.79
CA GLY A 93 0.53 3.91 -12.10
C GLY A 93 1.23 3.68 -10.74
N VAL A 94 0.74 2.72 -9.96
CA VAL A 94 1.37 2.31 -8.69
C VAL A 94 2.78 1.76 -8.93
N GLY A 95 2.94 0.85 -9.89
CA GLY A 95 4.23 0.28 -10.23
C GLY A 95 5.25 1.33 -10.69
N ARG A 96 4.85 2.29 -11.53
CA ARG A 96 5.73 3.36 -12.01
C ARG A 96 6.26 4.25 -10.89
N ALA A 97 5.42 4.60 -9.92
CA ALA A 97 5.84 5.40 -8.77
C ALA A 97 6.90 4.67 -7.94
N TRP A 98 6.64 3.40 -7.61
CA TRP A 98 7.60 2.56 -6.88
C TRP A 98 8.91 2.34 -7.64
N ARG A 99 8.84 2.04 -8.95
CA ARG A 99 10.04 1.88 -9.77
C ARG A 99 10.91 3.13 -9.74
N ARG A 100 10.32 4.31 -9.94
CA ARG A 100 11.05 5.59 -9.90
C ARG A 100 11.77 5.79 -8.56
N ALA A 101 11.10 5.52 -7.45
CA ALA A 101 11.68 5.65 -6.11
C ALA A 101 12.80 4.64 -5.85
N LEU A 102 12.64 3.40 -6.29
CA LEU A 102 13.67 2.35 -6.17
C LEU A 102 14.90 2.66 -7.03
N VAL A 103 14.70 3.09 -8.28
CA VAL A 103 15.80 3.50 -9.17
C VAL A 103 16.61 4.63 -8.54
N ALA A 104 15.94 5.64 -7.98
CA ALA A 104 16.63 6.73 -7.29
C ALA A 104 17.44 6.22 -6.10
N ALA A 105 16.84 5.39 -5.22
CA ALA A 105 17.49 4.86 -4.04
C ALA A 105 18.72 3.99 -4.38
N LEU A 106 18.61 3.10 -5.36
CA LEU A 106 19.73 2.25 -5.78
C LEU A 106 20.85 3.04 -6.48
N SER A 107 20.49 4.08 -7.24
CA SER A 107 21.48 4.92 -7.94
C SER A 107 22.36 5.74 -7.00
N GLU A 108 21.92 5.97 -5.77
CA GLU A 108 22.67 6.70 -4.74
C GLU A 108 23.64 5.80 -3.94
N LEU A 109 23.52 4.48 -4.08
CA LEU A 109 24.38 3.54 -3.37
C LEU A 109 25.78 3.47 -4.01
N PRO A 110 26.85 3.37 -3.20
CA PRO A 110 28.22 3.18 -3.71
C PRO A 110 28.40 1.84 -4.46
N GLU A 111 27.75 0.78 -3.98
CA GLU A 111 27.83 -0.59 -4.53
C GLU A 111 26.42 -1.18 -4.75
N PRO A 112 25.64 -0.65 -5.69
CA PRO A 112 24.26 -1.06 -5.87
C PRO A 112 24.10 -2.53 -6.30
N ALA A 113 25.09 -3.09 -7.00
CA ALA A 113 25.03 -4.47 -7.49
C ALA A 113 24.98 -5.54 -6.39
N SER A 114 25.44 -5.19 -5.18
CA SER A 114 25.42 -6.09 -4.01
C SER A 114 24.33 -5.70 -3.00
N ALA A 115 23.40 -4.80 -3.36
CA ALA A 115 22.30 -4.44 -2.50
C ALA A 115 21.20 -5.52 -2.48
N ARG A 116 20.43 -5.57 -1.39
CA ARG A 116 19.22 -6.38 -1.26
C ARG A 116 17.99 -5.46 -1.12
N ILE A 117 16.95 -5.70 -1.92
CA ILE A 117 15.69 -4.98 -1.78
C ILE A 117 14.77 -5.76 -0.82
N LEU A 118 14.35 -5.12 0.28
CA LEU A 118 13.36 -5.65 1.20
C LEU A 118 12.02 -4.95 0.94
N TYR A 119 11.09 -5.68 0.32
CA TYR A 119 9.72 -5.22 0.10
C TYR A 119 8.93 -5.43 1.39
N VAL A 120 8.51 -4.36 2.04
CA VAL A 120 7.86 -4.43 3.34
C VAL A 120 6.36 -4.23 3.24
N THR A 121 5.62 -5.04 3.98
CA THR A 121 4.18 -4.87 4.22
C THR A 121 3.83 -5.19 5.67
N HIS A 122 2.65 -4.75 6.10
CA HIS A 122 2.14 -5.10 7.43
C HIS A 122 1.96 -6.62 7.55
N SER A 123 2.50 -7.24 8.59
CA SER A 123 2.21 -8.62 8.89
C SER A 123 0.74 -8.78 9.27
N ILE A 124 0.13 -9.85 8.82
CA ILE A 124 -1.24 -10.23 9.17
C ILE A 124 -1.25 -11.66 9.70
N PRO A 125 -2.27 -12.07 10.46
CA PRO A 125 -2.43 -13.48 10.82
C PRO A 125 -2.42 -14.38 9.58
N THR A 126 -1.67 -15.49 9.63
CA THR A 126 -1.61 -16.47 8.53
C THR A 126 -3.00 -16.89 8.05
N ALA A 127 -3.91 -17.16 8.99
CA ALA A 127 -5.30 -17.51 8.66
C ALA A 127 -6.08 -16.41 7.92
N MET A 128 -5.65 -15.13 8.03
CA MET A 128 -6.24 -14.04 7.26
C MET A 128 -5.74 -14.05 5.82
N ASP A 129 -4.48 -14.41 5.61
CA ASP A 129 -3.94 -14.59 4.26
C ASP A 129 -4.50 -15.85 3.60
N ASP A 130 -4.59 -16.97 4.31
CA ASP A 130 -5.18 -18.23 3.83
C ASP A 130 -6.60 -18.04 3.25
N THR A 131 -7.32 -17.04 3.74
CA THR A 131 -8.69 -16.70 3.30
C THR A 131 -8.77 -15.41 2.48
N SER A 132 -7.63 -14.81 2.14
CA SER A 132 -7.59 -13.59 1.34
C SER A 132 -7.97 -13.86 -0.13
N GLY A 133 -8.70 -12.92 -0.76
CA GLY A 133 -9.12 -13.07 -2.15
C GLY A 133 -10.63 -12.97 -2.33
N PRO A 134 -11.16 -13.31 -3.52
CA PRO A 134 -12.58 -13.16 -3.86
C PRO A 134 -13.50 -14.17 -3.18
N GLY A 135 -12.97 -15.15 -2.46
CA GLY A 135 -13.77 -16.14 -1.71
C GLY A 135 -14.11 -17.40 -2.50
N ASP A 136 -13.52 -17.60 -3.67
CA ASP A 136 -13.66 -18.80 -4.50
C ASP A 136 -12.63 -19.91 -4.18
N GLY A 137 -11.90 -19.76 -3.10
CA GLY A 137 -11.11 -20.82 -2.44
C GLY A 137 -9.62 -20.81 -2.68
N GLU A 138 -9.05 -19.86 -3.43
CA GLU A 138 -7.60 -19.87 -3.66
C GLU A 138 -6.77 -19.30 -2.52
N GLY A 139 -7.28 -18.42 -1.65
CA GLY A 139 -6.53 -17.85 -0.52
C GLY A 139 -5.19 -17.21 -0.90
N ASN A 140 -4.42 -16.81 0.09
CA ASN A 140 -3.03 -16.31 -0.04
C ASN A 140 -2.83 -15.12 -1.00
N LEU A 141 -3.93 -14.45 -1.39
CA LEU A 141 -3.86 -13.39 -2.39
C LEU A 141 -3.14 -12.14 -1.87
N TYR A 142 -3.13 -11.91 -0.56
CA TYR A 142 -2.39 -10.82 0.04
C TYR A 142 -0.89 -10.97 -0.21
N VAL A 143 -0.31 -12.08 0.18
CA VAL A 143 1.11 -12.38 -0.07
C VAL A 143 1.41 -12.42 -1.57
N ASP A 144 0.60 -13.12 -2.35
CA ASP A 144 0.77 -13.25 -3.79
C ASP A 144 0.83 -11.90 -4.53
N GLN A 145 -0.02 -10.97 -4.18
CA GLN A 145 -0.04 -9.63 -4.79
C GLN A 145 1.25 -8.86 -4.48
N HIS A 146 1.75 -8.94 -3.24
CA HIS A 146 3.02 -8.30 -2.86
C HIS A 146 4.21 -8.94 -3.56
N VAL A 147 4.28 -10.26 -3.60
CA VAL A 147 5.35 -11.00 -4.29
C VAL A 147 5.36 -10.67 -5.79
N ARG A 148 4.20 -10.65 -6.44
CA ARG A 148 4.08 -10.30 -7.87
C ARG A 148 4.53 -8.86 -8.14
N LEU A 149 4.14 -7.91 -7.30
CA LEU A 149 4.59 -6.53 -7.43
C LEU A 149 6.10 -6.43 -7.20
N GLY A 150 6.62 -7.02 -6.13
CA GLY A 150 8.05 -7.01 -5.81
C GLY A 150 8.91 -7.58 -6.92
N ARG A 151 8.55 -8.76 -7.47
CA ARG A 151 9.26 -9.37 -8.61
C ARG A 151 9.28 -8.44 -9.83
N ARG A 152 8.10 -7.91 -10.21
CA ARG A 152 8.03 -6.98 -11.34
C ARG A 152 8.92 -5.75 -11.13
N LEU A 153 8.90 -5.16 -9.93
CA LEU A 153 9.74 -4.01 -9.60
C LEU A 153 11.23 -4.35 -9.67
N THR A 154 11.63 -5.51 -9.14
CA THR A 154 13.01 -6.00 -9.22
C THR A 154 13.45 -6.17 -10.69
N ASP A 155 12.64 -6.81 -11.50
CA ASP A 155 12.93 -7.01 -12.93
C ASP A 155 13.05 -5.68 -13.68
N GLU A 156 12.11 -4.75 -13.45
CA GLU A 156 12.10 -3.43 -14.11
C GLU A 156 13.31 -2.58 -13.68
N VAL A 157 13.68 -2.59 -12.40
CA VAL A 157 14.82 -1.83 -11.86
C VAL A 157 16.14 -2.42 -12.35
N ASN A 158 16.29 -3.74 -12.34
CA ASN A 158 17.46 -4.42 -12.88
C ASN A 158 17.66 -4.11 -14.37
N ALA A 159 16.58 -4.14 -15.15
CA ALA A 159 16.63 -3.81 -16.58
C ALA A 159 17.02 -2.34 -16.82
N GLU A 160 16.54 -1.40 -15.99
CA GLU A 160 16.83 0.02 -16.15
C GLU A 160 18.26 0.39 -15.75
N LEU A 161 18.77 -0.20 -14.66
CA LEU A 161 20.10 0.11 -14.10
C LEU A 161 21.21 -0.83 -14.58
N GLY A 162 20.87 -1.90 -15.31
CA GLY A 162 21.85 -2.92 -15.71
C GLY A 162 22.40 -3.70 -14.50
N LEU A 163 21.57 -3.94 -13.50
CA LEU A 163 21.91 -4.65 -12.25
C LEU A 163 21.32 -6.06 -12.26
N ASP A 164 21.69 -6.85 -11.24
CA ASP A 164 21.13 -8.16 -10.95
C ASP A 164 20.89 -8.30 -9.43
N VAL A 165 20.25 -7.26 -8.85
CA VAL A 165 19.90 -7.27 -7.43
C VAL A 165 18.71 -8.19 -7.19
N GLU A 166 18.66 -8.76 -5.99
CA GLU A 166 17.53 -9.57 -5.55
C GLU A 166 16.60 -8.77 -4.66
N GLY A 167 15.29 -9.10 -4.73
CA GLY A 167 14.26 -8.54 -3.88
C GLY A 167 13.42 -9.63 -3.22
N GLU A 168 13.07 -9.42 -1.96
CA GLU A 168 12.27 -10.35 -1.18
C GLU A 168 11.21 -9.65 -0.34
N LEU A 169 10.10 -10.36 -0.05
CA LEU A 169 9.01 -9.85 0.78
C LEU A 169 9.32 -10.12 2.24
N VAL A 170 9.20 -9.09 3.06
CA VAL A 170 9.33 -9.15 4.51
C VAL A 170 8.18 -8.38 5.17
N PHE A 171 8.01 -8.53 6.47
CA PHE A 171 6.86 -8.00 7.17
C PHE A 171 7.26 -7.12 8.36
N CYS A 172 6.37 -6.20 8.74
CA CYS A 172 6.51 -5.38 9.95
C CYS A 172 5.20 -5.35 10.76
N SER A 173 5.19 -4.65 11.88
CA SER A 173 3.98 -4.34 12.66
C SER A 173 3.25 -5.57 13.20
N ARG A 174 3.96 -6.65 13.51
CA ARG A 174 3.36 -7.83 14.11
C ARG A 174 2.75 -7.47 15.46
N SER A 175 1.43 -7.55 15.55
CA SER A 175 0.68 -7.26 16.77
C SER A 175 -0.36 -8.35 16.99
N GLY A 176 -0.20 -9.20 17.95
CA GLY A 176 -1.16 -10.28 18.16
C GLY A 176 -1.03 -10.96 19.49
N ARG A 177 -1.97 -11.86 19.77
CA ARG A 177 -1.93 -12.67 20.99
C ARG A 177 -0.77 -13.69 20.88
N PRO A 178 -0.08 -13.99 21.99
CA PRO A 178 0.92 -15.05 21.99
C PRO A 178 0.35 -16.37 21.43
N GLY A 179 1.11 -17.00 20.51
CA GLY A 179 0.72 -18.26 19.88
C GLY A 179 -0.18 -18.16 18.65
N GLN A 180 -0.58 -16.96 18.22
CA GLN A 180 -1.23 -16.78 16.92
C GLN A 180 -0.15 -16.68 15.83
N PRO A 181 -0.17 -17.54 14.78
CA PRO A 181 0.76 -17.42 13.67
C PRO A 181 0.50 -16.15 12.85
N TRP A 182 1.58 -15.47 12.50
CA TRP A 182 1.59 -14.29 11.64
C TRP A 182 2.55 -14.51 10.48
N LEU A 183 2.42 -13.72 9.43
CA LEU A 183 3.31 -13.79 8.28
C LEU A 183 4.75 -13.38 8.67
N GLU A 184 5.72 -14.10 8.16
CA GLU A 184 7.16 -13.97 8.42
C GLU A 184 7.93 -14.01 7.08
N PRO A 185 9.22 -13.58 7.04
CA PRO A 185 10.04 -13.09 8.14
C PRO A 185 9.76 -11.63 8.52
N ASP A 186 10.07 -11.23 9.77
CA ASP A 186 10.10 -9.84 10.19
C ASP A 186 11.27 -9.11 9.53
N VAL A 187 11.09 -7.82 9.24
CA VAL A 187 12.11 -6.99 8.57
C VAL A 187 13.40 -6.89 9.40
N ASN A 188 13.28 -6.82 10.73
CA ASN A 188 14.45 -6.73 11.62
C ASN A 188 15.22 -8.05 11.62
N ASP A 189 14.52 -9.18 11.78
CA ASP A 189 15.12 -10.51 11.75
C ASP A 189 15.88 -10.70 10.41
N ARG A 190 15.27 -10.31 9.30
CA ARG A 190 15.90 -10.47 7.97
C ARG A 190 17.12 -9.60 7.77
N ILE A 191 17.15 -8.38 8.30
CA ILE A 191 18.34 -7.50 8.29
C ILE A 191 19.48 -8.15 9.07
N GLU A 192 19.21 -8.72 10.25
CA GLU A 192 20.21 -9.42 11.06
C GLU A 192 20.76 -10.66 10.36
N GLU A 193 19.89 -11.46 9.73
CA GLU A 193 20.27 -12.63 8.95
C GLU A 193 21.18 -12.24 7.76
N LEU A 194 20.80 -11.25 6.96
CA LEU A 194 21.61 -10.77 5.82
C LEU A 194 22.99 -10.27 6.25
N ALA A 195 23.05 -9.60 7.38
CA ALA A 195 24.35 -9.17 7.94
C ALA A 195 25.22 -10.36 8.37
N ALA A 196 24.62 -11.40 8.93
CA ALA A 196 25.34 -12.62 9.34
C ALA A 196 25.75 -13.48 8.13
N GLU A 197 24.92 -13.58 7.11
CA GLU A 197 25.22 -14.28 5.85
C GLU A 197 26.38 -13.63 5.09
N GLY A 198 26.47 -12.31 5.13
CA GLY A 198 27.46 -11.51 4.39
C GLY A 198 27.15 -11.42 2.89
N GLY A 199 27.94 -10.65 2.17
CA GLY A 199 27.79 -10.47 0.71
C GLY A 199 26.77 -9.42 0.28
N VAL A 200 26.00 -8.85 1.22
CA VAL A 200 25.09 -7.73 0.97
C VAL A 200 25.73 -6.44 1.41
N SER A 201 25.84 -5.46 0.48
CA SER A 201 26.47 -4.17 0.73
C SER A 201 25.52 -3.16 1.41
N ALA A 202 24.23 -3.30 1.18
CA ALA A 202 23.17 -2.43 1.72
C ALA A 202 21.81 -3.09 1.64
N VAL A 203 20.90 -2.73 2.52
CA VAL A 203 19.48 -3.04 2.37
C VAL A 203 18.71 -1.80 1.90
N VAL A 204 17.86 -2.00 0.88
CA VAL A 204 16.94 -0.98 0.35
C VAL A 204 15.54 -1.38 0.77
N VAL A 205 14.98 -0.69 1.74
CA VAL A 205 13.69 -1.02 2.35
C VAL A 205 12.57 -0.25 1.65
N ALA A 206 11.71 -0.96 0.94
CA ALA A 206 10.61 -0.41 0.16
C ALA A 206 9.26 -0.83 0.76
N PRO A 207 8.53 0.05 1.44
CA PRO A 207 7.26 -0.28 2.12
C PRO A 207 6.09 -0.39 1.13
N ILE A 208 6.14 -1.35 0.21
CA ILE A 208 5.17 -1.49 -0.89
C ILE A 208 3.74 -1.77 -0.41
N GLY A 209 3.57 -2.28 0.80
CA GLY A 209 2.26 -2.52 1.42
C GLY A 209 1.50 -1.24 1.80
N PHE A 210 2.16 -0.08 1.74
CA PHE A 210 1.64 1.19 2.25
C PHE A 210 1.57 2.25 1.14
N VAL A 211 0.52 3.04 1.12
CA VAL A 211 0.34 4.11 0.12
C VAL A 211 0.86 5.46 0.60
N SER A 212 1.06 5.62 1.90
CA SER A 212 1.58 6.85 2.52
C SER A 212 2.33 6.52 3.79
N ASP A 213 3.30 7.37 4.17
CA ASP A 213 3.96 7.28 5.47
C ASP A 213 2.98 7.71 6.57
N HIS A 214 2.79 6.85 7.54
CA HIS A 214 2.06 7.10 8.79
C HIS A 214 2.91 6.65 9.97
N MET A 215 2.45 6.92 11.19
CA MET A 215 3.25 6.67 12.40
C MET A 215 3.82 5.25 12.50
N GLU A 216 3.04 4.25 12.10
CA GLU A 216 3.47 2.85 12.14
C GLU A 216 4.63 2.60 11.16
N VAL A 217 4.52 3.07 9.90
CA VAL A 217 5.61 2.97 8.91
C VAL A 217 6.87 3.70 9.39
N VAL A 218 6.73 4.91 9.93
CA VAL A 218 7.85 5.71 10.44
C VAL A 218 8.48 5.05 11.67
N HIS A 219 7.66 4.53 12.59
CA HIS A 219 8.17 3.84 13.78
C HIS A 219 8.91 2.55 13.41
N ASP A 220 8.25 1.66 12.68
CA ASP A 220 8.80 0.34 12.39
C ASP A 220 10.00 0.38 11.44
N LEU A 221 9.99 1.30 10.45
CA LEU A 221 11.03 1.32 9.43
C LEU A 221 12.08 2.42 9.64
N ASP A 222 11.68 3.65 9.99
CA ASP A 222 12.63 4.74 10.15
C ASP A 222 13.29 4.75 11.55
N THR A 223 12.70 4.00 12.51
CA THR A 223 13.26 3.84 13.86
C THR A 223 13.77 2.42 14.07
N GLU A 224 12.89 1.42 14.20
CA GLU A 224 13.29 0.06 14.62
C GLU A 224 14.18 -0.63 13.59
N ALA A 225 13.78 -0.69 12.32
CA ALA A 225 14.58 -1.33 11.27
C ALA A 225 15.89 -0.58 11.00
N ALA A 226 15.86 0.76 11.02
CA ALA A 226 17.08 1.57 10.89
C ALA A 226 18.05 1.35 12.06
N GLU A 227 17.56 1.28 13.31
CA GLU A 227 18.38 0.96 14.48
C GLU A 227 18.94 -0.47 14.41
N THR A 228 18.14 -1.44 13.95
CA THR A 228 18.60 -2.82 13.75
C THR A 228 19.73 -2.88 12.72
N ALA A 229 19.55 -2.23 11.56
CA ALA A 229 20.61 -2.13 10.55
C ALA A 229 21.88 -1.47 11.09
N GLN A 230 21.74 -0.38 11.86
CA GLN A 230 22.86 0.29 12.51
C GLN A 230 23.61 -0.61 13.48
N LYS A 231 22.90 -1.38 14.30
CA LYS A 231 23.50 -2.32 15.29
C LYS A 231 24.36 -3.39 14.63
N VAL A 232 23.94 -3.88 13.45
CA VAL A 232 24.67 -4.91 12.70
C VAL A 232 25.64 -4.33 11.66
N GLY A 233 25.73 -3.00 11.54
CA GLY A 233 26.62 -2.32 10.60
C GLY A 233 26.18 -2.42 9.13
N MET A 234 24.90 -2.68 8.86
CA MET A 234 24.31 -2.77 7.53
C MET A 234 23.89 -1.37 7.03
N PRO A 235 24.44 -0.88 5.91
CA PRO A 235 23.92 0.32 5.26
C PRO A 235 22.43 0.16 4.92
N PHE A 236 21.64 1.19 5.24
CA PHE A 236 20.20 1.17 5.18
C PHE A 236 19.65 2.36 4.41
N VAL A 237 18.81 2.09 3.41
CA VAL A 237 18.10 3.11 2.63
C VAL A 237 16.61 2.81 2.66
N ARG A 238 15.80 3.72 3.17
CA ARG A 238 14.35 3.61 3.14
C ARG A 238 13.78 4.37 1.94
N VAL A 239 13.08 3.67 1.07
CA VAL A 239 12.36 4.24 -0.08
C VAL A 239 11.06 4.87 0.41
N ALA A 240 10.83 6.14 0.06
CA ALA A 240 9.59 6.83 0.41
C ALA A 240 8.35 6.12 -0.18
N THR A 241 7.24 6.12 0.56
CA THR A 241 5.95 5.68 0.01
C THR A 241 5.50 6.59 -1.14
N PRO A 242 4.63 6.11 -2.06
CA PRO A 242 4.20 6.92 -3.20
C PRO A 242 3.43 8.18 -2.79
N GLY A 243 2.68 8.15 -1.68
CA GLY A 243 2.06 9.32 -1.06
C GLY A 243 1.35 10.25 -2.04
N THR A 244 2.02 11.35 -2.37
CA THR A 244 1.54 12.39 -3.32
C THR A 244 2.34 12.43 -4.62
N ASP A 245 3.07 11.38 -4.94
CA ASP A 245 3.82 11.23 -6.19
C ASP A 245 2.90 11.38 -7.41
N ASP A 246 3.31 12.16 -8.42
CA ASP A 246 2.46 12.46 -9.58
C ASP A 246 2.03 11.21 -10.35
N LEU A 247 2.95 10.25 -10.56
CA LEU A 247 2.63 9.00 -11.26
C LEU A 247 1.63 8.13 -10.48
N PHE A 248 1.70 8.18 -9.14
CA PHE A 248 0.75 7.50 -8.28
C PHE A 248 -0.62 8.15 -8.35
N VAL A 249 -0.69 9.47 -8.24
CA VAL A 249 -1.93 10.27 -8.33
C VAL A 249 -2.61 10.08 -9.68
N GLU A 250 -1.85 10.19 -10.79
CA GLU A 250 -2.34 9.89 -12.14
C GLU A 250 -2.93 8.48 -12.22
N GLY A 251 -2.21 7.49 -11.68
CA GLY A 251 -2.65 6.10 -11.65
C GLY A 251 -3.93 5.88 -10.83
N LEU A 252 -4.12 6.60 -9.72
CA LEU A 252 -5.36 6.53 -8.95
C LEU A 252 -6.54 7.13 -9.72
N VAL A 253 -6.32 8.23 -10.44
CA VAL A 253 -7.37 8.81 -11.30
C VAL A 253 -7.69 7.89 -12.48
N ASP A 254 -6.68 7.27 -13.12
CA ASP A 254 -6.92 6.25 -14.15
C ASP A 254 -7.79 5.09 -13.62
N LEU A 255 -7.50 4.63 -12.40
CA LEU A 255 -8.27 3.57 -11.72
C LEU A 255 -9.72 3.98 -11.46
N LEU A 256 -9.97 5.24 -11.07
CA LEU A 256 -11.33 5.77 -10.91
C LEU A 256 -12.08 5.77 -12.25
N LEU A 257 -11.41 6.16 -13.34
CA LEU A 257 -11.99 6.22 -14.68
C LEU A 257 -12.31 4.84 -15.30
N GLU A 258 -11.74 3.75 -14.78
CA GLU A 258 -12.15 2.39 -15.18
C GLU A 258 -13.63 2.11 -14.87
N ARG A 259 -14.24 2.87 -13.96
CA ARG A 259 -15.59 2.64 -13.43
C ARG A 259 -16.53 3.84 -13.52
N ALA A 260 -16.02 4.97 -13.99
CA ALA A 260 -16.78 6.22 -14.17
C ALA A 260 -17.77 6.18 -15.35
#